data_b19e62f338cd6c2abc0b12aff66234a7
#
_entry.id   b19e62f338cd6c2abc0b12aff66234a7
#
_cell.length_a   1.000
_cell.length_b   1.000
_cell.length_c   1.000
_cell.angle_alpha   90.00
_cell.angle_beta   90.00
_cell.angle_gamma   90.00
#
_symmetry.space_group_name_H-M   'P 1'
#
loop_
_entity.id
_entity.type
_entity.pdbx_description
1 polymer ?
#
loop_
_entity_poly.entity_id
_entity_poly.type
_entity_poly.pdbx_seq_one_letter_code
_entity_poly.pdbx_strand_id
1 'polypeptide(L)'
;MDKLLAHILVVDDDEGIRSLVKKYLNENNFLVTTAKNAEDAIKKVEIIKFDMIILDIMMPGKSGLQFIQEYKDKMVTPVILLTAKGTADERVEGLEIGADDYLPKPFEPKELLLRIKNILKKTKETNLKRVVKFSNIEIDLNKLMILKNGKEF
;
A
#
# COMPACT_ATOMS: atom_id res chain seq x y z
N MET A 1 -23.95 0.10 9.48
CA MET A 1 -22.95 -0.72 8.74
C MET A 1 -21.65 0.05 8.66
N ASP A 2 -20.57 -0.55 9.18
CA ASP A 2 -19.27 0.12 9.19
C ASP A 2 -18.69 0.19 7.79
N LYS A 3 -18.14 1.33 7.44
CA LYS A 3 -17.53 1.55 6.15
C LYS A 3 -16.17 0.83 6.10
N LEU A 4 -15.89 0.13 5.00
CA LEU A 4 -14.58 -0.46 4.76
C LEU A 4 -13.54 0.65 4.61
N LEU A 5 -12.41 0.50 5.31
CA LEU A 5 -11.37 1.52 5.33
C LEU A 5 -10.48 1.46 4.08
N ALA A 6 -10.12 0.27 3.64
CA ALA A 6 -9.22 0.09 2.49
C ALA A 6 -9.19 -1.38 2.06
N HIS A 7 -8.69 -1.63 0.86
CA HIS A 7 -8.46 -2.98 0.35
C HIS A 7 -6.96 -3.28 0.39
N ILE A 8 -6.58 -4.29 1.15
CA ILE A 8 -5.19 -4.66 1.41
C ILE A 8 -4.87 -6.02 0.78
N LEU A 9 -3.74 -6.10 0.09
CA LEU A 9 -3.21 -7.36 -0.40
C LEU A 9 -2.15 -7.85 0.59
N VAL A 10 -2.30 -9.09 1.06
CA VAL A 10 -1.33 -9.73 1.96
C VAL A 10 -0.64 -10.85 1.20
N VAL A 11 0.67 -10.71 1.00
CA VAL A 11 1.49 -11.66 0.27
C VAL A 11 2.46 -12.35 1.22
N ASP A 12 2.24 -13.62 1.47
CA ASP A 12 3.09 -14.42 2.36
C ASP A 12 2.91 -15.89 1.99
N ASP A 13 3.99 -16.66 1.97
CA ASP A 13 3.92 -18.09 1.66
C ASP A 13 3.40 -18.91 2.85
N ASP A 14 3.38 -18.34 4.03
CA ASP A 14 2.85 -18.99 5.24
C ASP A 14 1.33 -18.82 5.33
N GLU A 15 0.61 -19.93 5.18
CA GLU A 15 -0.85 -19.93 5.24
C GLU A 15 -1.38 -19.45 6.59
N GLY A 16 -0.70 -19.81 7.67
CA GLY A 16 -1.09 -19.37 9.02
C GLY A 16 -1.04 -17.87 9.18
N ILE A 17 0.01 -17.24 8.66
CA ILE A 17 0.16 -15.79 8.70
C ILE A 17 -0.91 -15.13 7.83
N ARG A 18 -1.13 -15.63 6.61
CA ARG A 18 -2.18 -15.09 5.74
C ARG A 18 -3.55 -15.12 6.40
N SER A 19 -3.89 -16.27 7.00
CA SER A 19 -5.18 -16.43 7.67
C SER A 19 -5.33 -15.54 8.90
N LEU A 20 -4.29 -15.44 9.71
CA LEU A 20 -4.28 -14.61 10.91
C LEU A 20 -4.44 -13.13 10.56
N VAL A 21 -3.64 -12.65 9.62
CA VAL A 21 -3.67 -11.25 9.20
C VAL A 21 -5.01 -10.91 8.55
N LYS A 22 -5.48 -11.76 7.65
CA LYS A 22 -6.77 -11.56 7.00
C LYS A 22 -7.91 -11.46 8.00
N LYS A 23 -7.98 -12.40 8.94
CA LYS A 23 -9.03 -12.40 9.95
C LYS A 23 -8.99 -11.13 10.80
N TYR A 24 -7.80 -10.78 11.28
CA TYR A 24 -7.62 -9.62 12.15
C TYR A 24 -7.98 -8.32 11.44
N LEU A 25 -7.52 -8.15 10.21
CA LEU A 25 -7.79 -6.94 9.44
C LEU A 25 -9.26 -6.86 8.99
N ASN A 26 -9.87 -7.98 8.62
CA ASN A 26 -11.30 -8.02 8.31
C ASN A 26 -12.14 -7.59 9.52
N GLU A 27 -11.76 -8.02 10.72
CA GLU A 27 -12.44 -7.62 11.97
C GLU A 27 -12.27 -6.11 12.25
N ASN A 28 -11.29 -5.48 11.64
CA ASN A 28 -11.02 -4.05 11.79
C ASN A 28 -11.41 -3.23 10.55
N ASN A 29 -12.38 -3.73 9.81
CA ASN A 29 -13.03 -3.05 8.68
C ASN A 29 -12.14 -2.86 7.44
N PHE A 30 -11.13 -3.71 7.26
CA PHE A 30 -10.37 -3.75 6.02
C PHE A 30 -10.85 -4.91 5.15
N LEU A 31 -10.91 -4.70 3.85
CA LEU A 31 -11.10 -5.79 2.90
C LEU A 31 -9.73 -6.36 2.59
N VAL A 32 -9.57 -7.67 2.70
CA VAL A 32 -8.28 -8.33 2.53
C VAL A 32 -8.34 -9.40 1.44
N THR A 33 -7.41 -9.29 0.49
CA THR A 33 -7.13 -10.34 -0.49
C THR A 33 -5.75 -10.90 -0.16
N THR A 34 -5.58 -12.20 -0.28
CA THR A 34 -4.30 -12.85 0.02
C THR A 34 -3.66 -13.40 -1.25
N ALA A 35 -2.33 -13.47 -1.25
CA ALA A 35 -1.56 -14.13 -2.29
C ALA A 35 -0.48 -14.98 -1.62
N LYS A 36 -0.24 -16.16 -2.17
CA LYS A 36 0.70 -17.12 -1.57
C LYS A 36 2.14 -16.94 -2.01
N ASN A 37 2.37 -16.18 -3.07
CA ASN A 37 3.71 -15.91 -3.61
C ASN A 37 3.66 -14.69 -4.52
N ALA A 38 4.81 -14.29 -5.05
CA ALA A 38 4.91 -13.11 -5.90
C ALA A 38 4.13 -13.26 -7.20
N GLU A 39 4.13 -14.45 -7.82
CA GLU A 39 3.39 -14.68 -9.07
C GLU A 39 1.88 -14.50 -8.87
N ASP A 40 1.36 -15.04 -7.77
CA ASP A 40 -0.05 -14.88 -7.42
C ASP A 40 -0.37 -13.40 -7.15
N ALA A 41 0.53 -12.69 -6.46
CA ALA A 41 0.38 -11.27 -6.20
C ALA A 41 0.36 -10.46 -7.50
N ILE A 42 1.24 -10.77 -8.44
CA ILE A 42 1.29 -10.10 -9.74
C ILE A 42 -0.04 -10.21 -10.48
N LYS A 43 -0.60 -11.41 -10.52
CA LYS A 43 -1.90 -11.64 -11.16
C LYS A 43 -2.99 -10.81 -10.54
N LYS A 44 -2.96 -10.65 -9.22
CA LYS A 44 -3.98 -9.90 -8.48
C LYS A 44 -3.83 -8.40 -8.64
N VAL A 45 -2.60 -7.86 -8.61
CA VAL A 45 -2.39 -6.42 -8.79
C VAL A 45 -2.70 -5.95 -10.21
N GLU A 46 -2.64 -6.84 -11.19
CA GLU A 46 -3.02 -6.50 -12.57
C GLU A 46 -4.53 -6.35 -12.74
N ILE A 47 -5.31 -6.98 -11.87
CA ILE A 47 -6.78 -6.99 -11.97
C ILE A 47 -7.41 -6.06 -10.95
N ILE A 48 -6.85 -5.99 -9.73
CA ILE A 48 -7.43 -5.27 -8.61
C ILE A 48 -6.48 -4.16 -8.17
N LYS A 49 -7.03 -2.98 -7.92
CA LYS A 49 -6.28 -1.88 -7.34
C LYS A 49 -6.34 -1.98 -5.82
N PHE A 50 -5.20 -2.14 -5.19
CA PHE A 50 -5.09 -2.21 -3.74
C PHE A 50 -4.65 -0.87 -3.16
N ASP A 51 -5.07 -0.60 -1.94
CA ASP A 51 -4.67 0.61 -1.20
C ASP A 51 -3.36 0.40 -0.46
N MET A 52 -2.99 -0.84 -0.21
CA MET A 52 -1.75 -1.21 0.46
C MET A 52 -1.40 -2.66 0.16
N ILE A 53 -0.10 -2.96 0.17
CA ILE A 53 0.41 -4.32 0.04
C ILE A 53 1.26 -4.62 1.28
N ILE A 54 0.96 -5.75 1.93
CA ILE A 54 1.78 -6.32 2.99
C ILE A 54 2.51 -7.49 2.38
N LEU A 55 3.83 -7.46 2.40
CA LEU A 55 4.65 -8.32 1.57
C LEU A 55 5.78 -8.97 2.36
N ASP A 56 5.79 -10.30 2.37
CA ASP A 56 6.90 -11.06 2.96
C ASP A 56 8.12 -10.96 2.04
N ILE A 57 9.29 -10.71 2.62
CA ILE A 57 10.55 -10.64 1.88
C ILE A 57 10.96 -12.03 1.40
N MET A 58 10.85 -13.04 2.28
CA MET A 58 11.35 -14.37 2.00
C MET A 58 10.24 -15.30 1.51
N MET A 59 10.18 -15.45 0.18
CA MET A 59 9.23 -16.36 -0.45
C MET A 59 9.95 -17.23 -1.48
N PRO A 60 9.47 -18.47 -1.70
CA PRO A 60 10.01 -19.32 -2.79
C PRO A 60 9.82 -18.64 -4.14
N GLY A 61 10.81 -18.77 -5.02
CA GLY A 61 10.78 -18.10 -6.30
C GLY A 61 11.18 -16.65 -6.19
N LYS A 62 10.34 -15.75 -6.67
CA LYS A 62 10.62 -14.32 -6.62
C LYS A 62 10.41 -13.80 -5.19
N SER A 63 11.45 -13.15 -4.66
CA SER A 63 11.38 -12.56 -3.32
C SER A 63 10.51 -11.30 -3.29
N GLY A 64 10.13 -10.87 -2.07
CA GLY A 64 9.40 -9.62 -1.91
C GLY A 64 10.16 -8.41 -2.42
N LEU A 65 11.49 -8.38 -2.23
CA LEU A 65 12.33 -7.30 -2.74
C LEU A 65 12.34 -7.24 -4.26
N GLN A 66 12.42 -8.40 -4.92
CA GLN A 66 12.35 -8.47 -6.37
C GLN A 66 10.99 -8.02 -6.89
N PHE A 67 9.92 -8.38 -6.20
CA PHE A 67 8.58 -7.95 -6.54
C PHE A 67 8.48 -6.42 -6.53
N ILE A 68 8.97 -5.77 -5.47
CA ILE A 68 8.95 -4.32 -5.37
C ILE A 68 9.76 -3.67 -6.48
N GLN A 69 10.97 -4.16 -6.73
CA GLN A 69 11.83 -3.63 -7.78
C GLN A 69 11.16 -3.62 -9.15
N GLU A 70 10.45 -4.71 -9.47
CA GLU A 70 9.79 -4.84 -10.77
C GLU A 70 8.53 -4.00 -10.89
N TYR A 71 7.80 -3.81 -9.79
CA TYR A 71 6.47 -3.20 -9.82
C TYR A 71 6.40 -1.81 -9.22
N LYS A 72 7.48 -1.32 -8.62
CA LYS A 72 7.51 0.00 -7.98
C LYS A 72 7.13 1.12 -8.93
N ASP A 73 7.67 1.11 -10.13
CA ASP A 73 7.41 2.16 -11.13
C ASP A 73 6.00 2.10 -11.70
N LYS A 74 5.34 0.96 -11.53
CA LYS A 74 3.97 0.71 -12.01
C LYS A 74 2.92 0.89 -10.92
N MET A 75 3.35 0.95 -9.65
CA MET A 75 2.46 1.04 -8.51
C MET A 75 2.79 2.25 -7.65
N VAL A 76 1.77 3.04 -7.34
CA VAL A 76 1.87 4.09 -6.34
C VAL A 76 1.44 3.56 -4.96
N THR A 77 1.12 2.28 -4.89
CA THR A 77 0.59 1.61 -3.71
C THR A 77 1.64 1.48 -2.62
N PRO A 78 1.37 1.93 -1.38
CA PRO A 78 2.31 1.76 -0.28
C PRO A 78 2.51 0.29 0.08
N VAL A 79 3.72 -0.04 0.54
CA VAL A 79 4.12 -1.41 0.87
C VAL A 79 4.73 -1.47 2.26
N ILE A 80 4.26 -2.44 3.06
CA ILE A 80 4.90 -2.82 4.32
C ILE A 80 5.58 -4.16 4.09
N LEU A 81 6.87 -4.23 4.38
CA LEU A 81 7.62 -5.49 4.29
C LEU A 81 7.55 -6.25 5.60
N LEU A 82 7.31 -7.56 5.53
CA LEU A 82 7.40 -8.47 6.65
C LEU A 82 8.63 -9.35 6.46
N THR A 83 9.37 -9.65 7.52
CA THR A 83 10.53 -10.52 7.41
C THR A 83 10.85 -11.25 8.71
N ALA A 84 11.25 -12.52 8.59
CA ALA A 84 11.74 -13.30 9.71
C ALA A 84 13.17 -12.94 10.10
N LYS A 85 13.93 -12.30 9.20
CA LYS A 85 15.30 -11.89 9.44
C LYS A 85 15.40 -10.38 9.37
N GLY A 86 15.49 -9.74 10.52
CA GLY A 86 15.58 -8.30 10.60
C GLY A 86 17.01 -7.80 10.68
N THR A 87 17.88 -8.13 9.71
CA THR A 87 19.19 -7.50 9.69
C THR A 87 19.05 -6.04 9.27
N ALA A 88 19.92 -5.19 9.80
CA ALA A 88 19.90 -3.77 9.47
C ALA A 88 20.07 -3.56 7.95
N ASP A 89 20.90 -4.37 7.32
CA ASP A 89 21.16 -4.28 5.87
C ASP A 89 19.92 -4.59 5.02
N GLU A 90 19.17 -5.64 5.38
CA GLU A 90 17.94 -5.99 4.69
C GLU A 90 16.86 -4.92 4.85
N ARG A 91 16.79 -4.31 6.03
CA ARG A 91 15.85 -3.23 6.31
C ARG A 91 16.15 -2.01 5.46
N VAL A 92 17.42 -1.62 5.42
CA VAL A 92 17.88 -0.49 4.61
C VAL A 92 17.60 -0.74 3.14
N GLU A 93 17.93 -1.94 2.64
CA GLU A 93 17.69 -2.32 1.27
C GLU A 93 16.20 -2.23 0.91
N GLY A 94 15.33 -2.76 1.77
CA GLY A 94 13.88 -2.70 1.55
C GLY A 94 13.35 -1.28 1.47
N LEU A 95 13.81 -0.40 2.37
CA LEU A 95 13.38 0.99 2.41
C LEU A 95 13.93 1.78 1.21
N GLU A 96 15.18 1.52 0.81
CA GLU A 96 15.77 2.15 -0.36
C GLU A 96 15.05 1.77 -1.66
N ILE A 97 14.59 0.54 -1.76
CA ILE A 97 13.83 0.07 -2.93
C ILE A 97 12.45 0.73 -2.99
N GLY A 98 11.92 1.17 -1.85
CA GLY A 98 10.68 1.94 -1.82
C GLY A 98 9.58 1.39 -0.94
N ALA A 99 9.90 0.49 -0.02
CA ALA A 99 8.94 0.10 1.00
C ALA A 99 8.68 1.28 1.93
N ASP A 100 7.44 1.41 2.38
CA ASP A 100 7.04 2.51 3.27
C ASP A 100 7.30 2.18 4.72
N ASP A 101 7.36 0.90 5.06
CA ASP A 101 7.64 0.45 6.40
C ASP A 101 8.15 -0.99 6.38
N TYR A 102 8.63 -1.43 7.52
CA TYR A 102 9.27 -2.72 7.71
C TYR A 102 8.89 -3.27 9.08
N LEU A 103 8.41 -4.50 9.13
CA LEU A 103 7.97 -5.13 10.36
C LEU A 103 8.60 -6.52 10.51
N PRO A 104 9.45 -6.75 11.52
CA PRO A 104 10.06 -8.06 11.74
C PRO A 104 9.05 -9.05 12.32
N LYS A 105 9.18 -10.31 11.92
CA LYS A 105 8.43 -11.43 12.49
C LYS A 105 9.17 -11.98 13.71
N PRO A 106 8.50 -12.42 14.77
CA PRO A 106 7.06 -12.37 14.97
C PRO A 106 6.58 -10.95 15.31
N PHE A 107 5.40 -10.60 14.87
CA PHE A 107 4.82 -9.28 15.15
C PHE A 107 3.45 -9.42 15.82
N GLU A 108 3.07 -8.39 16.57
CA GLU A 108 1.73 -8.31 17.13
C GLU A 108 0.76 -7.81 16.05
N PRO A 109 -0.39 -8.46 15.84
CA PRO A 109 -1.36 -7.99 14.85
C PRO A 109 -1.77 -6.53 15.06
N LYS A 110 -1.86 -6.09 16.30
CA LYS A 110 -2.17 -4.70 16.61
C LYS A 110 -1.09 -3.74 16.13
N GLU A 111 0.17 -4.13 16.22
CA GLU A 111 1.28 -3.32 15.70
C GLU A 111 1.18 -3.15 14.19
N LEU A 112 0.90 -4.24 13.48
CA LEU A 112 0.68 -4.18 12.04
C LEU A 112 -0.50 -3.25 11.71
N LEU A 113 -1.60 -3.38 12.43
CA LEU A 113 -2.77 -2.53 12.24
C LEU A 113 -2.45 -1.05 12.40
N LEU A 114 -1.70 -0.69 13.43
CA LEU A 114 -1.32 0.70 13.68
C LEU A 114 -0.42 1.25 12.57
N ARG A 115 0.52 0.44 12.08
CA ARG A 115 1.39 0.84 10.97
C ARG A 115 0.59 1.04 9.68
N ILE A 116 -0.36 0.15 9.42
CA ILE A 116 -1.27 0.27 8.28
C ILE A 116 -2.03 1.59 8.34
N LYS A 117 -2.65 1.88 9.48
CA LYS A 117 -3.44 3.09 9.66
C LYS A 117 -2.59 4.35 9.51
N ASN A 118 -1.36 4.34 10.04
CA ASN A 118 -0.45 5.47 9.92
C ASN A 118 -0.06 5.74 8.47
N ILE A 119 0.26 4.69 7.71
CA ILE A 119 0.65 4.83 6.32
C ILE A 119 -0.53 5.29 5.46
N LEU A 120 -1.71 4.72 5.66
CA LEU A 120 -2.91 5.13 4.94
C LEU A 120 -3.27 6.58 5.23
N LYS A 121 -3.11 7.02 6.47
CA LYS A 121 -3.33 8.39 6.85
C LYS A 121 -2.37 9.34 6.15
N LYS A 122 -1.08 9.02 6.11
CA LYS A 122 -0.06 9.81 5.42
C LYS A 122 -0.33 9.87 3.91
N THR A 123 -0.68 8.74 3.31
CA THR A 123 -1.01 8.67 1.89
C THR A 123 -2.22 9.53 1.57
N LYS A 124 -3.24 9.47 2.40
CA LYS A 124 -4.45 10.26 2.26
C LYS A 124 -4.16 11.76 2.38
N GLU A 125 -3.34 12.16 3.34
CA GLU A 125 -2.92 13.55 3.52
C GLU A 125 -2.11 14.05 2.32
N THR A 126 -1.20 13.23 1.81
CA THR A 126 -0.40 13.55 0.62
C THR A 126 -1.28 13.71 -0.61
N ASN A 127 -2.22 12.81 -0.81
CA ASN A 127 -3.17 12.88 -1.92
C ASN A 127 -4.06 14.11 -1.81
N LEU A 128 -4.51 14.44 -0.60
CA LEU A 128 -5.31 15.63 -0.36
C LEU A 128 -4.53 16.90 -0.71
N LYS A 129 -3.27 16.99 -0.31
CA LYS A 129 -2.40 18.12 -0.66
C LYS A 129 -2.23 18.25 -2.17
N ARG A 130 -2.06 17.15 -2.87
CA ARG A 130 -1.96 17.14 -4.34
C ARG A 130 -3.26 17.62 -4.98
N VAL A 131 -4.40 17.16 -4.50
CA VAL A 131 -5.71 17.56 -5.01
C VAL A 131 -5.93 19.07 -4.80
N VAL A 132 -5.63 19.58 -3.62
CA VAL A 132 -5.76 21.00 -3.32
C VAL A 132 -4.88 21.84 -4.25
N LYS A 133 -3.63 21.43 -4.43
CA LYS A 133 -2.68 22.12 -5.32
C LYS A 133 -3.17 22.09 -6.78
N PHE A 134 -3.69 20.96 -7.21
CA PHE A 134 -4.23 20.79 -8.56
C PHE A 134 -5.50 21.61 -8.76
N SER A 135 -6.36 21.66 -7.74
CA SER A 135 -7.57 22.46 -7.77
C SER A 135 -7.28 23.95 -7.87
N ASN A 136 -6.26 24.41 -7.18
CA ASN A 136 -5.83 25.81 -7.26
C ASN A 136 -5.38 26.19 -8.68
N ILE A 137 -4.63 25.30 -9.32
CA ILE A 137 -4.20 25.51 -10.71
C ILE A 137 -5.41 25.52 -11.63
N GLU A 138 -6.34 24.60 -11.45
CA GLU A 138 -7.57 24.53 -12.24
C GLU A 138 -8.43 25.79 -12.07
N ILE A 139 -8.56 26.29 -10.85
CA ILE A 139 -9.29 27.53 -10.57
C ILE A 139 -8.64 28.72 -11.31
N ASP A 140 -7.34 28.82 -11.30
CA ASP A 140 -6.64 29.89 -12.00
C ASP A 140 -6.86 29.81 -13.50
N LEU A 141 -6.81 28.60 -14.07
CA LEU A 141 -7.10 28.39 -15.48
C LEU A 141 -8.55 28.72 -15.81
N ASN A 142 -9.48 28.33 -14.95
CA ASN A 142 -10.90 28.63 -15.09
C ASN A 142 -11.18 30.13 -15.03
N LYS A 143 -10.47 30.85 -14.16
CA LYS A 143 -10.56 32.31 -14.10
C LYS A 143 -10.13 32.95 -15.41
N LEU A 144 -9.06 32.46 -16.01
CA LEU A 144 -8.62 32.94 -17.32
C LEU A 144 -9.66 32.64 -18.39
N MET A 145 -10.27 31.44 -18.35
CA MET A 145 -11.31 31.07 -19.28
C MET A 145 -12.59 31.90 -19.10
N ILE A 146 -12.94 32.19 -17.86
CA ILE A 146 -14.10 33.05 -17.54
C ILE A 146 -13.90 34.44 -18.13
N LEU A 147 -12.72 35.03 -17.90
CA LEU A 147 -12.39 36.34 -18.45
C LEU A 147 -12.42 36.34 -19.97
N LYS A 148 -12.01 35.25 -20.60
CA LYS A 148 -11.97 35.10 -22.05
C LYS A 148 -13.33 34.82 -22.65
N ASN A 149 -14.15 33.96 -22.01
CA ASN A 149 -15.39 33.47 -22.56
C ASN A 149 -16.66 34.02 -21.89
N GLY A 150 -16.51 34.73 -20.77
CA GLY A 150 -17.64 35.25 -20.02
C GLY A 150 -18.48 34.19 -19.30
N LYS A 151 -17.91 33.01 -19.02
CA LYS A 151 -18.58 31.90 -18.34
C LYS A 151 -18.09 31.79 -16.89
N GLU A 152 -19.04 31.57 -15.98
CA GLU A 152 -18.72 31.25 -14.59
C GLU A 152 -18.71 29.76 -14.35
N PHE A 153 -17.93 29.34 -13.36
CA PHE A 153 -17.82 27.96 -12.94
C PHE A 153 -18.15 27.83 -11.47
#